data_f0a2226e3599d6ad1e59717a00e623ca
#
_entry.id   f0a2226e3599d6ad1e59717a00e623ca
#
_cell.length_a   1.000
_cell.length_b   1.000
_cell.length_c   1.000
_cell.angle_alpha   90.00
_cell.angle_beta   90.00
_cell.angle_gamma   90.00
#
_symmetry.space_group_name_H-M   'P 1'
#
loop_
_entity.id
_entity.type
_entity.pdbx_description
1 polymer ?
#
loop_
_entity_poly.entity_id
_entity_poly.type
_entity_poly.pdbx_seq_one_letter_code
_entity_poly.pdbx_strand_id
1 'polypeptide(L)'
;MPETRKNKTVDPVDEGVPTSIPDLYEVLMKKLDLIQTKVEVLDKLKETVAVLETENAKLKEEIQDLRKKDNEREQYARNSSLRIYGVKLVEQDRTNPFKVMEQVHNSLLRPILQLAVDAGEIPCVPTPLELLETAHILPANKSSTTIPVIARFKSRPFRSLVFKYKRQYFMKNKDKTTSISEDLTRATYNRMQTMKNLEEVERVWTLNGVIKYILKKKKDKTLSLRSPYDEMETL
;
A
#
# COMPACT_ATOMS: atom_id res chain seq x y z
N MET A 1 18.95 -21.54 -22.03
CA MET A 1 18.44 -22.34 -23.16
C MET A 1 17.38 -23.29 -22.60
N PRO A 2 16.11 -23.20 -23.00
CA PRO A 2 15.09 -24.12 -22.52
C PRO A 2 15.13 -25.43 -23.33
N GLU A 3 15.17 -26.54 -22.60
CA GLU A 3 15.12 -27.87 -23.17
C GLU A 3 13.75 -28.13 -23.81
N THR A 4 13.79 -28.46 -25.08
CA THR A 4 12.66 -28.91 -25.88
C THR A 4 12.22 -30.29 -25.43
N ARG A 5 11.08 -30.39 -24.74
CA ARG A 5 10.38 -31.64 -24.49
C ARG A 5 9.95 -32.26 -25.85
N LYS A 6 10.57 -33.35 -26.23
CA LYS A 6 10.13 -34.20 -27.36
C LYS A 6 8.79 -34.83 -26.99
N ASN A 7 7.74 -34.43 -27.69
CA ASN A 7 6.46 -35.15 -27.68
C ASN A 7 6.71 -36.53 -28.27
N LYS A 8 6.60 -37.58 -27.44
CA LYS A 8 6.44 -38.93 -27.94
C LYS A 8 5.06 -39.03 -28.58
N THR A 9 5.02 -39.10 -29.89
CA THR A 9 3.85 -39.57 -30.63
C THR A 9 3.65 -41.04 -30.26
N VAL A 10 2.52 -41.33 -29.61
CA VAL A 10 2.06 -42.72 -29.41
C VAL A 10 1.43 -43.13 -30.73
N ASP A 11 2.04 -44.09 -31.41
CA ASP A 11 1.48 -44.68 -32.61
C ASP A 11 0.09 -45.27 -32.30
N PRO A 12 -0.91 -45.07 -33.17
CA PRO A 12 -2.21 -45.67 -32.97
C PRO A 12 -2.04 -47.21 -33.06
N VAL A 13 -2.37 -47.89 -31.96
CA VAL A 13 -2.47 -49.35 -31.93
C VAL A 13 -3.58 -49.73 -32.92
N ASP A 14 -3.21 -50.42 -33.99
CA ASP A 14 -4.14 -50.96 -34.96
C ASP A 14 -4.94 -52.09 -34.26
N GLU A 15 -6.03 -51.73 -33.59
CA GLU A 15 -6.97 -52.70 -33.02
C GLU A 15 -7.75 -53.27 -34.16
N GLY A 16 -7.35 -54.49 -34.61
CA GLY A 16 -8.04 -55.22 -35.64
C GLY A 16 -9.57 -55.30 -35.40
N VAL A 17 -10.35 -55.03 -36.44
CA VAL A 17 -11.81 -55.01 -36.36
C VAL A 17 -12.30 -56.37 -35.89
N PRO A 18 -13.08 -56.48 -34.79
CA PRO A 18 -13.55 -57.78 -34.27
C PRO A 18 -14.44 -58.45 -35.28
N THR A 19 -14.10 -59.72 -35.62
CA THR A 19 -14.74 -60.46 -36.67
C THR A 19 -15.85 -61.41 -36.18
N SER A 20 -15.99 -61.56 -34.84
CA SER A 20 -17.02 -62.38 -34.22
C SER A 20 -17.74 -61.59 -33.07
N ILE A 21 -18.98 -62.07 -32.76
CA ILE A 21 -19.78 -61.47 -31.65
C ILE A 21 -19.05 -61.64 -30.28
N PRO A 22 -18.43 -62.78 -29.97
CA PRO A 22 -17.63 -62.89 -28.72
C PRO A 22 -16.46 -61.95 -28.66
N ASP A 23 -15.72 -61.71 -29.74
CA ASP A 23 -14.59 -60.78 -29.79
C ASP A 23 -15.05 -59.30 -29.55
N LEU A 24 -16.19 -58.96 -30.15
CA LEU A 24 -16.81 -57.66 -29.95
C LEU A 24 -17.19 -57.43 -28.47
N TYR A 25 -17.74 -58.44 -27.83
CA TYR A 25 -18.12 -58.39 -26.42
C TYR A 25 -16.88 -58.20 -25.52
N GLU A 26 -15.80 -58.93 -25.79
CA GLU A 26 -14.55 -58.80 -25.03
C GLU A 26 -13.94 -57.39 -25.17
N VAL A 27 -13.93 -56.84 -26.38
CA VAL A 27 -13.44 -55.46 -26.63
C VAL A 27 -14.31 -54.42 -25.92
N LEU A 28 -15.64 -54.59 -25.92
CA LEU A 28 -16.56 -53.70 -25.20
C LEU A 28 -16.36 -53.77 -23.71
N MET A 29 -16.19 -54.93 -23.11
CA MET A 29 -15.92 -55.09 -21.68
C MET A 29 -14.60 -54.41 -21.29
N LYS A 30 -13.52 -54.63 -22.03
CA LYS A 30 -12.23 -53.94 -21.81
C LYS A 30 -12.35 -52.42 -21.88
N LYS A 31 -13.14 -51.88 -22.83
CA LYS A 31 -13.39 -50.42 -22.92
C LYS A 31 -14.23 -49.91 -21.75
N LEU A 32 -15.19 -50.72 -21.31
CA LEU A 32 -16.02 -50.34 -20.15
C LEU A 32 -15.18 -50.26 -18.85
N ASP A 33 -14.33 -51.25 -18.61
CA ASP A 33 -13.40 -51.28 -17.47
C ASP A 33 -12.44 -50.08 -17.50
N LEU A 34 -11.93 -49.76 -18.70
CA LEU A 34 -11.07 -48.56 -18.88
C LEU A 34 -11.83 -47.26 -18.59
N ILE A 35 -13.08 -47.14 -19.02
CA ILE A 35 -13.93 -45.98 -18.74
C ILE A 35 -14.20 -45.91 -17.25
N GLN A 36 -14.52 -46.98 -16.59
CA GLN A 36 -14.77 -47.03 -15.16
C GLN A 36 -13.54 -46.56 -14.36
N THR A 37 -12.35 -47.08 -14.71
CA THR A 37 -11.09 -46.66 -14.10
C THR A 37 -10.84 -45.12 -14.29
N LYS A 38 -11.11 -44.61 -15.51
CA LYS A 38 -10.99 -43.18 -15.79
C LYS A 38 -11.98 -42.34 -14.96
N VAL A 39 -13.21 -42.80 -14.78
CA VAL A 39 -14.23 -42.13 -13.95
C VAL A 39 -13.76 -42.07 -12.49
N GLU A 40 -13.26 -43.17 -11.94
CA GLU A 40 -12.73 -43.18 -10.55
C GLU A 40 -11.55 -42.20 -10.37
N VAL A 41 -10.66 -42.08 -11.37
CA VAL A 41 -9.57 -41.11 -11.35
C VAL A 41 -10.12 -39.68 -11.40
N LEU A 42 -11.14 -39.40 -12.22
CA LEU A 42 -11.79 -38.11 -12.33
C LEU A 42 -12.49 -37.70 -11.03
N ASP A 43 -13.14 -38.65 -10.36
CA ASP A 43 -13.78 -38.33 -9.07
C ASP A 43 -12.76 -38.00 -8.00
N LYS A 44 -11.66 -38.75 -7.89
CA LYS A 44 -10.54 -38.41 -7.00
C LYS A 44 -9.93 -37.03 -7.32
N LEU A 45 -9.82 -36.73 -8.62
CA LEU A 45 -9.29 -35.40 -9.05
C LEU A 45 -10.23 -34.29 -8.64
N LYS A 46 -11.56 -34.47 -8.78
CA LYS A 46 -12.55 -33.50 -8.32
C LYS A 46 -12.47 -33.24 -6.83
N GLU A 47 -12.34 -34.27 -6.01
CA GLU A 47 -12.16 -34.14 -4.56
C GLU A 47 -10.88 -33.36 -4.23
N THR A 48 -9.76 -33.69 -4.91
CA THR A 48 -8.50 -32.97 -4.72
C THR A 48 -8.62 -31.49 -5.09
N VAL A 49 -9.27 -31.18 -6.21
CA VAL A 49 -9.52 -29.79 -6.64
C VAL A 49 -10.35 -29.04 -5.61
N ALA A 50 -11.42 -29.62 -5.08
CA ALA A 50 -12.25 -29.00 -4.07
C ALA A 50 -11.48 -28.69 -2.76
N VAL A 51 -10.60 -29.62 -2.34
CA VAL A 51 -9.71 -29.38 -1.19
C VAL A 51 -8.75 -28.24 -1.48
N LEU A 52 -8.08 -28.25 -2.64
CA LEU A 52 -7.14 -27.20 -3.02
C LEU A 52 -7.80 -25.82 -3.16
N GLU A 53 -9.04 -25.74 -3.63
CA GLU A 53 -9.80 -24.51 -3.71
C GLU A 53 -10.09 -23.94 -2.32
N THR A 54 -10.48 -24.78 -1.37
CA THR A 54 -10.72 -24.36 0.02
C THR A 54 -9.45 -23.90 0.73
N GLU A 55 -8.33 -24.61 0.55
CA GLU A 55 -7.03 -24.20 1.07
C GLU A 55 -6.55 -22.88 0.45
N ASN A 56 -6.76 -22.71 -0.86
CA ASN A 56 -6.40 -21.48 -1.57
C ASN A 56 -7.21 -20.28 -1.05
N ALA A 57 -8.50 -20.48 -0.79
CA ALA A 57 -9.35 -19.42 -0.21
C ALA A 57 -8.83 -19.03 1.19
N LYS A 58 -8.54 -20.01 2.05
CA LYS A 58 -7.99 -19.77 3.38
C LYS A 58 -6.64 -19.06 3.35
N LEU A 59 -5.71 -19.50 2.49
CA LEU A 59 -4.41 -18.86 2.33
C LEU A 59 -4.53 -17.41 1.84
N LYS A 60 -5.47 -17.12 0.94
CA LYS A 60 -5.73 -15.75 0.48
C LYS A 60 -6.19 -14.85 1.62
N GLU A 61 -7.06 -15.34 2.49
CA GLU A 61 -7.53 -14.59 3.67
C GLU A 61 -6.38 -14.32 4.65
N GLU A 62 -5.57 -15.33 4.97
CA GLU A 62 -4.39 -15.18 5.83
C GLU A 62 -3.39 -14.17 5.27
N ILE A 63 -3.11 -14.22 3.97
CA ILE A 63 -2.22 -13.25 3.29
C ILE A 63 -2.80 -11.84 3.40
N GLN A 64 -4.11 -11.67 3.25
CA GLN A 64 -4.74 -10.36 3.37
C GLN A 64 -4.62 -9.82 4.79
N ASP A 65 -4.83 -10.63 5.80
CA ASP A 65 -4.67 -10.27 7.21
C ASP A 65 -3.23 -9.90 7.56
N LEU A 66 -2.27 -10.69 7.08
CA LEU A 66 -0.85 -10.38 7.27
C LEU A 66 -0.46 -9.04 6.63
N ARG A 67 -0.94 -8.75 5.42
CA ARG A 67 -0.73 -7.47 4.74
C ARG A 67 -1.34 -6.29 5.51
N LYS A 68 -2.53 -6.46 6.08
CA LYS A 68 -3.15 -5.44 6.94
C LYS A 68 -2.27 -5.15 8.16
N LYS A 69 -1.88 -6.18 8.90
CA LYS A 69 -1.05 -6.07 10.11
C LYS A 69 0.32 -5.46 9.81
N ASP A 70 0.95 -5.86 8.71
CA ASP A 70 2.26 -5.34 8.30
C ASP A 70 2.15 -3.84 7.94
N ASN A 71 1.16 -3.46 7.14
CA ASN A 71 0.91 -2.07 6.81
C ASN A 71 0.61 -1.21 8.06
N GLU A 72 -0.14 -1.73 9.03
CA GLU A 72 -0.43 -1.02 10.28
C GLU A 72 0.84 -0.78 11.10
N ARG A 73 1.71 -1.79 11.22
CA ARG A 73 3.00 -1.67 11.93
C ARG A 73 3.91 -0.66 11.25
N GLU A 74 4.05 -0.75 9.92
CA GLU A 74 4.85 0.18 9.14
C GLU A 74 4.30 1.61 9.28
N GLN A 75 3.00 1.81 9.12
CA GLN A 75 2.38 3.13 9.25
C GLN A 75 2.52 3.69 10.68
N TYR A 76 2.39 2.85 11.69
CA TYR A 76 2.60 3.27 13.07
C TYR A 76 4.00 3.82 13.31
N ALA A 77 5.03 3.18 12.76
CA ALA A 77 6.42 3.67 12.83
C ALA A 77 6.60 5.01 12.07
N ARG A 78 5.88 5.20 10.95
CA ARG A 78 5.93 6.42 10.12
C ARG A 78 5.12 7.58 10.69
N ASN A 79 4.18 7.33 11.61
CA ASN A 79 3.31 8.36 12.19
C ASN A 79 4.04 9.44 13.01
N SER A 80 5.31 9.24 13.34
CA SER A 80 6.17 10.27 13.93
C SER A 80 6.90 11.12 12.89
N SER A 81 6.76 10.81 11.60
CA SER A 81 7.48 11.49 10.52
C SER A 81 6.55 12.36 9.67
N LEU A 82 7.12 13.40 9.08
CA LEU A 82 6.49 14.22 8.05
C LEU A 82 7.40 14.30 6.83
N ARG A 83 6.81 14.32 5.65
CA ARG A 83 7.49 14.63 4.39
C ARG A 83 7.32 16.10 4.07
N ILE A 84 8.41 16.77 3.82
CA ILE A 84 8.48 18.20 3.55
C ILE A 84 9.05 18.38 2.16
N TYR A 85 8.40 19.18 1.35
CA TYR A 85 8.81 19.48 -0.02
C TYR A 85 9.04 20.97 -0.17
N GLY A 86 9.98 21.36 -1.02
CA GLY A 86 10.23 22.76 -1.38
C GLY A 86 11.04 23.57 -0.37
N VAL A 87 11.60 22.96 0.68
CA VAL A 87 12.54 23.63 1.58
C VAL A 87 13.84 23.89 0.84
N LYS A 88 14.31 25.13 0.92
CA LYS A 88 15.61 25.52 0.37
C LYS A 88 16.70 25.04 1.33
N LEU A 89 17.50 24.09 0.89
CA LEU A 89 18.63 23.57 1.64
C LEU A 89 19.94 24.00 0.98
N VAL A 90 20.91 24.36 1.79
CA VAL A 90 22.27 24.64 1.33
C VAL A 90 22.88 23.33 0.78
N GLU A 91 23.41 23.38 -0.44
CA GLU A 91 23.85 22.16 -1.15
C GLU A 91 24.96 21.41 -0.43
N GLN A 92 25.91 22.14 0.16
CA GLN A 92 27.03 21.58 0.92
C GLN A 92 26.58 20.82 2.20
N ASP A 93 25.44 21.19 2.75
CA ASP A 93 24.92 20.62 4.02
C ASP A 93 23.99 19.43 3.80
N ARG A 94 23.63 19.12 2.56
CA ARG A 94 22.63 18.09 2.22
C ARG A 94 22.96 16.69 2.71
N THR A 95 24.23 16.38 2.86
CA THR A 95 24.70 15.06 3.34
C THR A 95 24.79 14.98 4.87
N ASN A 96 24.68 16.13 5.57
CA ASN A 96 24.77 16.19 7.02
C ASN A 96 23.37 16.27 7.64
N PRO A 97 22.87 15.21 8.31
CA PRO A 97 21.51 15.20 8.89
C PRO A 97 21.29 16.30 9.93
N PHE A 98 22.31 16.67 10.72
CA PHE A 98 22.19 17.73 11.72
C PHE A 98 22.00 19.11 11.06
N LYS A 99 22.72 19.37 9.97
CA LYS A 99 22.55 20.62 9.21
C LYS A 99 21.21 20.67 8.50
N VAL A 100 20.78 19.58 7.89
CA VAL A 100 19.43 19.47 7.30
C VAL A 100 18.35 19.72 8.35
N MET A 101 18.49 19.11 9.53
CA MET A 101 17.57 19.29 10.66
C MET A 101 17.49 20.75 11.12
N GLU A 102 18.65 21.40 11.29
CA GLU A 102 18.75 22.82 11.69
C GLU A 102 18.10 23.73 10.63
N GLN A 103 18.38 23.52 9.35
CA GLN A 103 17.80 24.31 8.26
C GLN A 103 16.29 24.13 8.14
N VAL A 104 15.79 22.90 8.21
CA VAL A 104 14.34 22.61 8.18
C VAL A 104 13.64 23.22 9.40
N HIS A 105 14.25 23.10 10.58
CA HIS A 105 13.71 23.70 11.78
C HIS A 105 13.63 25.23 11.64
N ASN A 106 14.73 25.91 11.34
CA ASN A 106 14.79 27.37 11.33
C ASN A 106 13.95 27.99 10.22
N SER A 107 13.95 27.39 9.03
CA SER A 107 13.21 27.93 7.89
C SER A 107 11.71 27.64 7.90
N LEU A 108 11.28 26.55 8.53
CA LEU A 108 9.89 26.10 8.39
C LEU A 108 9.22 25.72 9.72
N LEU A 109 9.83 24.80 10.51
CA LEU A 109 9.12 24.27 11.67
C LEU A 109 8.99 25.28 12.80
N ARG A 110 10.02 26.07 13.06
CA ARG A 110 10.02 27.16 14.07
C ARG A 110 8.91 28.19 13.82
N PRO A 111 8.76 28.79 12.63
CA PRO A 111 7.69 29.74 12.38
C PRO A 111 6.29 29.11 12.41
N ILE A 112 6.14 27.83 12.07
CA ILE A 112 4.87 27.10 12.23
C ILE A 112 4.55 26.89 13.71
N LEU A 113 5.52 26.46 14.53
CA LEU A 113 5.32 26.23 15.97
C LEU A 113 5.17 27.53 16.75
N GLN A 114 5.70 28.63 16.24
CA GLN A 114 5.44 29.96 16.85
C GLN A 114 3.93 30.26 16.87
N LEU A 115 3.16 29.84 15.85
CA LEU A 115 1.70 30.01 15.88
C LEU A 115 1.04 29.18 16.99
N ALA A 116 1.63 28.05 17.40
CA ALA A 116 1.15 27.30 18.55
C ALA A 116 1.53 27.96 19.89
N VAL A 117 2.68 28.61 19.96
CA VAL A 117 3.06 29.44 21.13
C VAL A 117 2.11 30.64 21.25
N ASP A 118 1.87 31.33 20.14
CA ASP A 118 0.97 32.50 20.10
C ASP A 118 -0.48 32.13 20.48
N ALA A 119 -0.87 30.85 20.20
CA ALA A 119 -2.16 30.33 20.62
C ALA A 119 -2.18 29.77 22.06
N GLY A 120 -1.06 29.79 22.77
CA GLY A 120 -0.94 29.31 24.16
C GLY A 120 -0.93 27.74 24.27
N GLU A 121 -0.75 27.00 23.19
CA GLU A 121 -0.72 25.52 23.23
C GLU A 121 0.61 24.96 23.72
N ILE A 122 1.70 25.69 23.53
CA ILE A 122 3.04 25.37 24.04
C ILE A 122 3.73 26.65 24.61
N PRO A 123 4.57 26.51 25.63
CA PRO A 123 5.20 27.65 26.27
C PRO A 123 6.27 28.32 25.40
N CYS A 124 6.99 27.55 24.61
CA CYS A 124 8.04 28.02 23.71
C CYS A 124 8.26 27.06 22.56
N VAL A 125 8.94 27.53 21.52
CA VAL A 125 9.35 26.64 20.40
C VAL A 125 10.57 25.84 20.84
N PRO A 126 10.52 24.49 20.78
CA PRO A 126 11.66 23.64 21.13
C PRO A 126 12.82 23.82 20.14
N THR A 127 14.03 23.55 20.58
CA THR A 127 15.23 23.53 19.73
C THR A 127 15.15 22.41 18.67
N PRO A 128 15.96 22.47 17.59
CA PRO A 128 15.98 21.40 16.59
C PRO A 128 16.20 20.01 17.20
N LEU A 129 17.13 19.89 18.15
CA LEU A 129 17.47 18.63 18.81
C LEU A 129 16.41 18.14 19.80
N GLU A 130 15.62 19.02 20.39
CA GLU A 130 14.49 18.63 21.23
C GLU A 130 13.29 18.20 20.40
N LEU A 131 13.09 18.83 19.24
CA LEU A 131 11.95 18.60 18.36
C LEU A 131 12.10 17.34 17.50
N LEU A 132 13.28 17.20 16.86
CA LEU A 132 13.52 16.18 15.84
C LEU A 132 14.49 15.11 16.32
N GLU A 133 14.21 13.87 15.95
CA GLU A 133 15.12 12.75 16.07
C GLU A 133 16.14 12.76 14.91
N THR A 134 15.64 13.01 13.70
CA THR A 134 16.46 13.14 12.49
C THR A 134 15.71 13.91 11.40
N ALA A 135 16.46 14.51 10.49
CA ALA A 135 15.95 15.00 9.23
C ALA A 135 16.97 14.70 8.13
N HIS A 136 16.51 14.11 7.01
CA HIS A 136 17.38 13.80 5.89
C HIS A 136 16.62 13.92 4.57
N ILE A 137 17.38 14.07 3.50
CA ILE A 137 16.88 14.16 2.14
C ILE A 137 16.50 12.77 1.65
N LEU A 138 15.33 12.66 1.04
CA LEU A 138 14.93 11.44 0.32
C LEU A 138 15.43 11.50 -1.13
N PRO A 139 15.74 10.33 -1.73
CA PRO A 139 16.04 10.28 -3.15
C PRO A 139 14.90 10.91 -3.95
N ALA A 140 15.22 11.91 -4.75
CA ALA A 140 14.25 12.54 -5.65
C ALA A 140 14.25 11.81 -7.00
N ASN A 141 13.08 11.67 -7.61
CA ASN A 141 13.00 11.25 -9.01
C ASN A 141 13.67 12.31 -9.88
N LYS A 142 14.37 11.90 -10.94
CA LYS A 142 15.09 12.79 -11.88
C LYS A 142 14.22 13.90 -12.46
N SER A 143 12.90 13.73 -12.45
CA SER A 143 11.90 14.71 -12.93
C SER A 143 11.37 15.65 -11.84
N SER A 144 11.76 15.48 -10.56
CA SER A 144 11.26 16.31 -9.47
C SER A 144 12.06 17.61 -9.36
N THR A 145 11.36 18.73 -9.43
CA THR A 145 11.97 20.08 -9.22
C THR A 145 12.22 20.37 -7.74
N THR A 146 11.69 19.56 -6.84
CA THR A 146 11.81 19.75 -5.38
C THR A 146 12.42 18.52 -4.72
N ILE A 147 13.36 18.76 -3.81
CA ILE A 147 13.99 17.70 -3.04
C ILE A 147 13.14 17.43 -1.80
N PRO A 148 12.60 16.22 -1.62
CA PRO A 148 11.82 15.88 -0.46
C PRO A 148 12.74 15.62 0.75
N VAL A 149 12.34 16.15 1.91
CA VAL A 149 12.98 15.88 3.20
C VAL A 149 12.02 15.08 4.06
N ILE A 150 12.50 14.05 4.73
CA ILE A 150 11.78 13.41 5.82
C ILE A 150 12.28 13.97 7.15
N ALA A 151 11.36 14.41 7.98
CA ALA A 151 11.64 14.89 9.33
C ALA A 151 10.92 13.97 10.33
N ARG A 152 11.68 13.27 11.17
CA ARG A 152 11.15 12.42 12.23
C ARG A 152 11.17 13.16 13.56
N PHE A 153 10.02 13.25 14.17
CA PHE A 153 9.81 13.95 15.44
C PHE A 153 10.05 13.02 16.63
N LYS A 154 10.68 13.50 17.67
CA LYS A 154 10.82 12.78 18.94
C LYS A 154 9.48 12.60 19.65
N SER A 155 8.55 13.52 19.41
CA SER A 155 7.26 13.57 20.08
C SER A 155 6.12 13.74 19.06
N ARG A 156 5.13 12.83 19.10
CA ARG A 156 3.92 12.92 18.26
C ARG A 156 3.08 14.18 18.50
N PRO A 157 2.91 14.69 19.74
CA PRO A 157 2.26 15.96 19.97
C PRO A 157 2.85 17.11 19.16
N PHE A 158 4.17 17.30 19.16
CA PHE A 158 4.81 18.34 18.35
C PHE A 158 4.61 18.15 16.85
N ARG A 159 4.71 16.91 16.36
CA ARG A 159 4.38 16.59 14.96
C ARG A 159 2.94 16.98 14.63
N SER A 160 2.00 16.72 15.53
CA SER A 160 0.59 17.05 15.36
C SER A 160 0.35 18.56 15.36
N LEU A 161 1.05 19.33 16.19
CA LEU A 161 1.01 20.79 16.17
C LEU A 161 1.50 21.35 14.83
N VAL A 162 2.63 20.87 14.32
CA VAL A 162 3.13 21.28 13.01
C VAL A 162 2.08 20.99 11.94
N PHE A 163 1.48 19.80 11.95
CA PHE A 163 0.47 19.41 10.97
C PHE A 163 -0.83 20.24 11.09
N LYS A 164 -1.21 20.63 12.30
CA LYS A 164 -2.36 21.49 12.59
C LYS A 164 -2.14 22.93 12.05
N TYR A 165 -0.99 23.54 12.37
CA TYR A 165 -0.73 24.94 12.08
C TYR A 165 -0.14 25.19 10.68
N LYS A 166 0.32 24.18 9.95
CA LYS A 166 0.90 24.32 8.60
C LYS A 166 0.00 25.09 7.64
N ARG A 167 -1.31 24.82 7.64
CA ARG A 167 -2.26 25.50 6.75
C ARG A 167 -2.32 27.00 7.03
N GLN A 168 -2.44 27.38 8.29
CA GLN A 168 -2.47 28.80 8.71
C GLN A 168 -1.16 29.51 8.30
N TYR A 169 -0.01 28.85 8.51
CA TYR A 169 1.29 29.37 8.12
C TYR A 169 1.39 29.61 6.61
N PHE A 170 1.04 28.62 5.78
CA PHE A 170 1.12 28.73 4.32
C PHE A 170 0.14 29.78 3.76
N MET A 171 -1.05 29.91 4.33
CA MET A 171 -2.01 30.94 3.93
C MET A 171 -1.48 32.34 4.25
N LYS A 172 -0.90 32.53 5.44
CA LYS A 172 -0.34 33.82 5.86
C LYS A 172 0.84 34.27 5.00
N ASN A 173 1.74 33.32 4.68
CA ASN A 173 2.97 33.62 3.93
C ASN A 173 2.80 33.53 2.40
N LYS A 174 1.62 33.17 1.89
CA LYS A 174 1.34 32.97 0.45
C LYS A 174 2.35 32.01 -0.24
N ASP A 175 3.00 31.15 0.56
CA ASP A 175 3.98 30.18 0.05
C ASP A 175 3.23 29.03 -0.66
N LYS A 176 3.48 28.91 -1.97
CA LYS A 176 2.94 27.83 -2.82
C LYS A 176 3.99 26.79 -3.18
N THR A 177 5.24 27.01 -2.79
CA THR A 177 6.38 26.15 -3.17
C THR A 177 6.64 25.06 -2.14
N THR A 178 6.37 25.34 -0.86
CA THR A 178 6.60 24.43 0.24
C THR A 178 5.32 23.69 0.62
N SER A 179 5.42 22.41 0.86
CA SER A 179 4.31 21.60 1.36
C SER A 179 4.76 20.57 2.40
N ILE A 180 3.86 20.26 3.33
CA ILE A 180 4.07 19.27 4.38
C ILE A 180 2.97 18.21 4.27
N SER A 181 3.36 16.96 4.16
CA SER A 181 2.47 15.80 4.12
C SER A 181 2.84 14.76 5.16
N GLU A 182 1.93 13.84 5.42
CA GLU A 182 2.23 12.66 6.24
C GLU A 182 3.18 11.73 5.50
N ASP A 183 4.01 11.00 6.25
CA ASP A 183 4.81 9.91 5.71
C ASP A 183 3.96 8.64 5.69
N LEU A 184 3.42 8.34 4.51
CA LEU A 184 2.53 7.20 4.31
C LEU A 184 3.30 5.97 3.85
N THR A 185 2.80 4.78 4.19
CA THR A 185 3.24 3.56 3.53
C THR A 185 2.91 3.61 2.05
N ARG A 186 3.61 2.82 1.25
CA ARG A 186 3.35 2.75 -0.20
C ARG A 186 1.92 2.29 -0.50
N ALA A 187 1.43 1.31 0.27
CA ALA A 187 0.07 0.79 0.10
C ALA A 187 -0.99 1.87 0.41
N THR A 188 -0.86 2.58 1.54
CA THR A 188 -1.78 3.67 1.92
C THR A 188 -1.74 4.81 0.91
N TYR A 189 -0.56 5.21 0.45
CA TYR A 189 -0.41 6.24 -0.58
C TYR A 189 -1.09 5.85 -1.89
N ASN A 190 -0.82 4.64 -2.40
CA ASN A 190 -1.41 4.15 -3.64
C ASN A 190 -2.94 4.09 -3.53
N ARG A 191 -3.46 3.55 -2.42
CA ARG A 191 -4.92 3.50 -2.18
C ARG A 191 -5.55 4.88 -2.18
N MET A 192 -4.92 5.85 -1.49
CA MET A 192 -5.38 7.24 -1.50
C MET A 192 -5.40 7.83 -2.91
N GLN A 193 -4.38 7.57 -3.74
CA GLN A 193 -4.35 8.05 -5.14
C GLN A 193 -5.44 7.39 -5.98
N THR A 194 -5.67 6.08 -5.83
CA THR A 194 -6.76 5.39 -6.50
C THR A 194 -8.11 6.03 -6.14
N MET A 195 -8.33 6.29 -4.84
CA MET A 195 -9.59 6.90 -4.37
C MET A 195 -9.80 8.32 -4.89
N LYS A 196 -8.74 9.10 -5.10
CA LYS A 196 -8.85 10.45 -5.70
C LYS A 196 -9.42 10.42 -7.11
N ASN A 197 -9.20 9.34 -7.84
CA ASN A 197 -9.62 9.18 -9.22
C ASN A 197 -11.02 8.56 -9.35
N LEU A 198 -11.67 8.18 -8.24
CA LEU A 198 -13.01 7.62 -8.25
C LEU A 198 -14.03 8.75 -8.41
N GLU A 199 -14.97 8.58 -9.35
CA GLU A 199 -16.02 9.57 -9.63
C GLU A 199 -16.95 9.81 -8.42
N GLU A 200 -17.13 8.83 -7.58
CA GLU A 200 -17.99 8.89 -6.39
C GLU A 200 -17.38 9.69 -5.24
N VAL A 201 -16.07 9.87 -5.22
CA VAL A 201 -15.34 10.56 -4.16
C VAL A 201 -15.25 12.05 -4.46
N GLU A 202 -15.68 12.87 -3.50
CA GLU A 202 -15.55 14.33 -3.57
C GLU A 202 -14.18 14.78 -3.03
N ARG A 203 -13.77 14.22 -1.90
CA ARG A 203 -12.51 14.56 -1.22
C ARG A 203 -11.89 13.33 -0.59
N VAL A 204 -10.55 13.27 -0.63
CA VAL A 204 -9.78 12.27 0.12
C VAL A 204 -8.53 12.92 0.71
N TRP A 205 -8.22 12.58 1.95
CA TRP A 205 -7.02 13.02 2.68
C TRP A 205 -6.61 11.96 3.69
N THR A 206 -5.49 12.17 4.38
CA THR A 206 -5.05 11.27 5.45
C THR A 206 -4.94 12.02 6.77
N LEU A 207 -5.17 11.30 7.86
CA LEU A 207 -4.94 11.76 9.22
C LEU A 207 -4.36 10.61 10.05
N ASN A 208 -3.12 10.76 10.48
CA ASN A 208 -2.35 9.72 11.18
C ASN A 208 -2.30 8.38 10.43
N GLY A 209 -2.11 8.45 9.11
CA GLY A 209 -2.06 7.29 8.23
C GLY A 209 -3.41 6.66 7.88
N VAL A 210 -4.49 7.11 8.52
CA VAL A 210 -5.86 6.69 8.20
C VAL A 210 -6.39 7.51 7.03
N ILE A 211 -6.89 6.85 5.99
CA ILE A 211 -7.51 7.52 4.86
C ILE A 211 -8.90 8.01 5.26
N LYS A 212 -9.15 9.30 5.08
CA LYS A 212 -10.44 9.95 5.25
C LYS A 212 -11.00 10.35 3.90
N TYR A 213 -12.29 10.20 3.69
CA TYR A 213 -12.91 10.57 2.43
C TYR A 213 -14.36 11.02 2.61
N ILE A 214 -14.86 11.75 1.63
CA ILE A 214 -16.24 12.21 1.53
C ILE A 214 -16.77 11.77 0.18
N LEU A 215 -17.95 11.15 0.15
CA LEU A 215 -18.65 10.77 -1.06
C LEU A 215 -19.53 11.93 -1.55
N LYS A 216 -19.63 12.13 -2.86
CA LYS A 216 -20.46 13.21 -3.48
C LYS A 216 -21.93 13.16 -3.04
N LYS A 217 -22.48 11.96 -2.85
CA LYS A 217 -23.88 11.77 -2.41
C LYS A 217 -24.08 11.86 -0.87
N LYS A 218 -22.99 11.78 -0.08
CA LYS A 218 -23.02 11.82 1.39
C LYS A 218 -22.06 12.88 1.90
N LYS A 219 -22.23 14.14 1.47
CA LYS A 219 -21.30 15.25 1.75
C LYS A 219 -21.13 15.57 3.23
N ASP A 220 -22.14 15.30 4.04
CA ASP A 220 -22.12 15.59 5.46
C ASP A 220 -21.42 14.54 6.31
N LYS A 221 -21.07 13.40 5.73
CA LYS A 221 -20.42 12.28 6.43
C LYS A 221 -18.98 12.08 6.00
N THR A 222 -18.04 12.25 6.93
CA THR A 222 -16.64 11.85 6.73
C THR A 222 -16.49 10.36 7.03
N LEU A 223 -16.11 9.60 6.03
CA LEU A 223 -15.82 8.16 6.12
C LEU A 223 -14.33 7.92 6.33
N SER A 224 -13.94 6.75 6.79
CA SER A 224 -12.53 6.41 7.00
C SER A 224 -12.22 4.96 6.67
N LEU A 225 -11.07 4.76 6.02
CA LEU A 225 -10.43 3.47 5.84
C LEU A 225 -9.21 3.38 6.76
N ARG A 226 -9.24 2.43 7.71
CA ARG A 226 -8.11 2.21 8.63
C ARG A 226 -6.96 1.51 7.93
N SER A 227 -7.27 0.57 7.06
CA SER A 227 -6.29 -0.14 6.23
C SER A 227 -6.51 0.18 4.74
N PRO A 228 -5.44 0.27 3.93
CA PRO A 228 -5.56 0.40 2.48
C PRO A 228 -6.20 -0.82 1.80
N TYR A 229 -6.31 -1.92 2.53
CA TYR A 229 -6.92 -3.18 2.07
C TYR A 229 -8.39 -3.32 2.48
N ASP A 230 -8.93 -2.36 3.22
CA ASP A 230 -10.35 -2.34 3.57
C ASP A 230 -11.20 -1.95 2.35
N GLU A 231 -12.41 -2.48 2.30
CA GLU A 231 -13.40 -2.07 1.31
C GLU A 231 -13.95 -0.68 1.65
N MET A 232 -14.26 0.09 0.62
CA MET A 232 -14.98 1.36 0.79
C MET A 232 -16.45 1.07 1.12
N GLU A 233 -17.06 1.90 1.98
CA GLU A 233 -18.52 1.92 2.04
C GLU A 233 -19.04 2.26 0.63
N THR A 234 -19.73 1.32 0.02
CA THR A 234 -20.47 1.54 -1.22
C THR A 234 -21.79 2.22 -0.93
N LEU A 235 -22.29 2.91 -1.93
CA LEU A 235 -23.57 3.63 -1.85
C LEU A 235 -24.76 2.69 -1.87
#